data_1ab500d8ab15eda47271d53432bad549
#
_entry.id   1ab500d8ab15eda47271d53432bad549
#
_cell.length_a   1.000
_cell.length_b   1.000
_cell.length_c   1.000
_cell.angle_alpha   90.00
_cell.angle_beta   90.00
_cell.angle_gamma   90.00
#
_symmetry.space_group_name_H-M   'P 1'
#
loop_
_entity.id
_entity.type
_entity.pdbx_description
1 polymer ?
#
loop_
_entity_poly.entity_id
_entity_poly.type
_entity_poly.pdbx_seq_one_letter_code
_entity_poly.pdbx_strand_id
1 'polypeptide(L)'
;FVEADGEAAFYGPKIDIQAKNVYGKEDTMVTIQLDCAIAENFDLYYIDQNGDKIRPYIIHRTSLGCYERTLAWLIEHYAGKFPTWLCPEQVRVLPISEKYADYAKKVADELKRNDVDVTVDNRAEKIGY
;
A
#
# COMPACT_ATOMS: atom_id res chain seq x y z
N PHE A 1 -19.09 12.75 -2.58
CA PHE A 1 -18.22 13.29 -1.53
C PHE A 1 -19.05 14.10 -0.55
N VAL A 2 -18.53 14.34 0.64
CA VAL A 2 -19.16 15.13 1.69
C VAL A 2 -18.21 16.26 2.05
N GLU A 3 -18.73 17.47 2.20
CA GLU A 3 -17.99 18.60 2.76
C GLU A 3 -18.27 18.67 4.26
N ALA A 4 -17.21 18.77 5.04
CA ALA A 4 -17.29 18.84 6.51
C ALA A 4 -16.53 20.08 6.99
N ASP A 5 -17.29 21.07 7.45
CA ASP A 5 -16.72 22.29 8.01
C ASP A 5 -16.14 22.02 9.41
N GLY A 6 -14.99 22.61 9.68
CA GLY A 6 -14.32 22.53 10.99
C GLY A 6 -13.55 21.25 11.28
N GLU A 7 -13.48 20.30 10.35
CA GLU A 7 -12.70 19.06 10.50
C GLU A 7 -11.28 19.16 9.91
N ALA A 8 -10.95 20.27 9.25
CA ALA A 8 -9.62 20.49 8.72
C ALA A 8 -8.60 20.81 9.83
N ALA A 9 -7.31 20.62 9.52
CA ALA A 9 -6.24 21.07 10.39
C ALA A 9 -6.16 22.61 10.40
N PHE A 10 -5.55 23.19 11.46
CA PHE A 10 -5.41 24.64 11.61
C PHE A 10 -4.57 25.29 10.48
N TYR A 11 -3.75 24.50 9.78
CA TYR A 11 -2.86 24.98 8.74
C TYR A 11 -3.47 24.97 7.34
N GLY A 12 -4.67 24.39 7.15
CA GLY A 12 -5.34 24.43 5.85
C GLY A 12 -6.32 23.27 5.60
N PRO A 13 -6.97 23.30 4.43
CA PRO A 13 -7.96 22.29 4.06
C PRO A 13 -7.32 20.93 3.76
N LYS A 14 -8.14 19.87 3.84
CA LYS A 14 -7.74 18.50 3.53
C LYS A 14 -8.78 17.75 2.71
N ILE A 15 -8.34 16.74 2.01
CA ILE A 15 -9.18 15.72 1.38
C ILE A 15 -8.82 14.39 2.03
N ASP A 16 -9.81 13.72 2.64
CA ASP A 16 -9.68 12.39 3.20
C ASP A 16 -10.40 11.38 2.31
N ILE A 17 -9.73 10.28 1.98
CA ILE A 17 -10.35 9.13 1.33
C ILE A 17 -10.69 8.14 2.43
N GLN A 18 -11.99 7.92 2.62
CA GLN A 18 -12.53 7.05 3.65
C GLN A 18 -12.85 5.66 3.09
N ALA A 19 -12.62 4.62 3.87
CA ALA A 19 -13.07 3.27 3.59
C ALA A 19 -13.86 2.73 4.77
N LYS A 20 -14.97 2.04 4.48
CA LYS A 20 -15.76 1.38 5.52
C LYS A 20 -15.11 0.07 5.93
N ASN A 21 -14.94 -0.12 7.22
CA ASN A 21 -14.51 -1.38 7.80
C ASN A 21 -15.68 -2.36 7.92
N VAL A 22 -15.44 -3.58 8.41
CA VAL A 22 -16.46 -4.64 8.55
C VAL A 22 -17.62 -4.28 9.49
N TYR A 23 -17.43 -3.30 10.36
CA TYR A 23 -18.48 -2.79 11.26
C TYR A 23 -19.25 -1.61 10.67
N GLY A 24 -18.95 -1.21 9.42
CA GLY A 24 -19.57 -0.07 8.76
C GLY A 24 -19.04 1.30 9.19
N LYS A 25 -18.02 1.35 10.06
CA LYS A 25 -17.35 2.58 10.45
C LYS A 25 -16.38 3.02 9.34
N GLU A 26 -16.35 4.31 9.07
CA GLU A 26 -15.41 4.91 8.12
C GLU A 26 -14.06 5.16 8.79
N ASP A 27 -13.00 4.66 8.16
CA ASP A 27 -11.62 4.89 8.54
C ASP A 27 -10.88 5.62 7.41
N THR A 28 -10.12 6.65 7.77
CA THR A 28 -9.32 7.41 6.80
C THR A 28 -8.14 6.57 6.33
N MET A 29 -8.09 6.31 5.02
CA MET A 29 -7.03 5.52 4.39
C MET A 29 -5.95 6.40 3.77
N VAL A 30 -6.34 7.49 3.12
CA VAL A 30 -5.42 8.42 2.44
C VAL A 30 -5.84 9.83 2.78
N THR A 31 -4.86 10.68 3.05
CA THR A 31 -5.09 12.11 3.28
C THR A 31 -4.22 12.94 2.34
N ILE A 32 -4.78 14.00 1.80
CA ILE A 32 -4.08 15.05 1.09
C ILE A 32 -4.39 16.35 1.81
N GLN A 33 -3.36 17.05 2.28
CA GLN A 33 -3.50 18.28 3.06
C GLN A 33 -2.79 19.41 2.36
N LEU A 34 -3.45 20.55 2.23
CA LEU A 34 -2.82 21.80 1.82
C LEU A 34 -2.41 22.56 3.08
N ASP A 35 -1.13 22.87 3.17
CA ASP A 35 -0.56 23.60 4.29
C ASP A 35 -0.17 25.00 3.86
N CYS A 36 -0.81 25.98 4.46
CA CYS A 36 -0.62 27.41 4.18
C CYS A 36 0.21 28.11 5.29
N ALA A 37 0.62 27.40 6.34
CA ALA A 37 1.24 28.01 7.53
C ALA A 37 2.71 27.60 7.74
N ILE A 38 3.06 26.35 7.47
CA ILE A 38 4.40 25.82 7.81
C ILE A 38 5.51 26.53 7.04
N ALA A 39 5.28 26.92 5.79
CA ALA A 39 6.27 27.64 5.01
C ALA A 39 6.70 28.97 5.67
N GLU A 40 5.79 29.65 6.35
CA GLU A 40 6.10 30.85 7.12
C GLU A 40 6.89 30.54 8.39
N ASN A 41 6.45 29.54 9.17
CA ASN A 41 7.08 29.16 10.43
C ASN A 41 8.53 28.71 10.29
N PHE A 42 8.87 28.09 9.15
CA PHE A 42 10.22 27.61 8.86
C PHE A 42 11.01 28.50 7.90
N ASP A 43 10.49 29.71 7.57
CA ASP A 43 11.07 30.64 6.61
C ASP A 43 11.43 30.00 5.25
N LEU A 44 10.56 29.11 4.79
CA LEU A 44 10.70 28.47 3.48
C LEU A 44 10.28 29.44 2.37
N TYR A 45 11.09 29.51 1.33
CA TYR A 45 10.77 30.29 0.14
C TYR A 45 11.42 29.67 -1.11
N TYR A 46 10.90 30.03 -2.26
CA TYR A 46 11.58 29.82 -3.54
C TYR A 46 11.76 31.17 -4.25
N ILE A 47 12.67 31.20 -5.21
CA ILE A 47 12.86 32.36 -6.07
C ILE A 47 12.06 32.13 -7.34
N ASP A 48 11.15 33.03 -7.63
CA ASP A 48 10.35 32.98 -8.85
C ASP A 48 11.16 33.41 -10.09
N GLN A 49 10.52 33.38 -11.26
CA GLN A 49 11.17 33.81 -12.52
C GLN A 49 11.51 35.30 -12.61
N ASN A 50 11.00 36.12 -11.71
CA ASN A 50 11.28 37.55 -11.62
C ASN A 50 12.43 37.86 -10.62
N GLY A 51 12.90 36.84 -9.89
CA GLY A 51 13.88 36.95 -8.84
C GLY A 51 13.31 37.28 -7.46
N ASP A 52 11.99 37.21 -7.30
CA ASP A 52 11.31 37.52 -6.04
C ASP A 52 11.24 36.29 -5.13
N LYS A 53 11.34 36.52 -3.81
CA LYS A 53 11.13 35.49 -2.80
C LYS A 53 9.65 35.26 -2.60
N ILE A 54 9.20 34.04 -2.91
CA ILE A 54 7.79 33.62 -2.79
C ILE A 54 7.68 32.50 -1.77
N ARG A 55 6.68 32.57 -0.89
CA ARG A 55 6.35 31.51 0.03
C ARG A 55 5.60 30.38 -0.70
N PRO A 56 6.06 29.13 -0.62
CA PRO A 56 5.33 28.01 -1.21
C PRO A 56 4.13 27.62 -0.34
N TYR A 57 3.11 27.04 -0.95
CA TYR A 57 2.20 26.15 -0.26
C TYR A 57 2.84 24.78 -0.18
N ILE A 58 2.56 24.04 0.91
CA ILE A 58 3.07 22.69 1.10
C ILE A 58 1.92 21.71 0.98
N ILE A 59 2.11 20.66 0.19
CA ILE A 59 1.13 19.57 0.08
C ILE A 59 1.67 18.36 0.79
N HIS A 60 0.99 17.97 1.89
CA HIS A 60 1.21 16.70 2.56
C HIS A 60 0.31 15.65 1.92
N ARG A 61 0.89 14.58 1.46
CA ARG A 61 0.13 13.48 0.86
C ARG A 61 0.65 12.14 1.34
N THR A 62 -0.28 11.27 1.72
CA THR A 62 0.00 9.85 1.93
C THR A 62 -0.52 9.04 0.74
N SER A 63 0.18 7.99 0.34
CA SER A 63 -0.29 7.06 -0.69
C SER A 63 -1.09 5.89 -0.11
N LEU A 64 -0.66 5.39 1.05
CA LEU A 64 -1.29 4.28 1.76
C LEU A 64 -1.70 4.64 3.19
N GLY A 65 -1.44 5.87 3.63
CA GLY A 65 -1.63 6.26 5.03
C GLY A 65 -0.65 5.52 5.94
N CYS A 66 -1.19 4.71 6.84
CA CYS A 66 -0.45 3.82 7.72
C CYS A 66 -0.50 2.39 7.17
N TYR A 67 0.64 1.73 7.03
CA TYR A 67 0.71 0.36 6.50
C TYR A 67 -0.13 -0.62 7.33
N GLU A 68 -0.06 -0.52 8.65
CA GLU A 68 -0.77 -1.40 9.56
C GLU A 68 -2.28 -1.25 9.41
N ARG A 69 -2.78 -0.03 9.30
CA ARG A 69 -4.21 0.24 9.10
C ARG A 69 -4.70 -0.29 7.75
N THR A 70 -3.94 -0.05 6.69
CA THR A 70 -4.28 -0.53 5.35
C THR A 70 -4.26 -2.05 5.30
N LEU A 71 -3.26 -2.69 5.90
CA LEU A 71 -3.18 -4.15 5.97
C LEU A 71 -4.34 -4.74 6.79
N ALA A 72 -4.66 -4.15 7.94
CA ALA A 72 -5.80 -4.58 8.76
C ALA A 72 -7.12 -4.50 7.97
N TRP A 73 -7.35 -3.39 7.29
CA TRP A 73 -8.53 -3.21 6.44
C TRP A 73 -8.59 -4.25 5.31
N LEU A 74 -7.46 -4.53 4.65
CA LEU A 74 -7.37 -5.55 3.58
C LEU A 74 -7.66 -6.95 4.12
N ILE A 75 -7.12 -7.32 5.29
CA ILE A 75 -7.39 -8.60 5.94
C ILE A 75 -8.88 -8.76 6.22
N GLU A 76 -9.52 -7.74 6.75
CA GLU A 76 -10.96 -7.73 7.01
C GLU A 76 -11.77 -7.80 5.71
N HIS A 77 -11.43 -6.98 4.72
CA HIS A 77 -12.13 -6.88 3.45
C HIS A 77 -12.12 -8.20 2.66
N TYR A 78 -10.98 -8.87 2.61
CA TYR A 78 -10.83 -10.15 1.92
C TYR A 78 -11.07 -11.36 2.82
N ALA A 79 -11.36 -11.16 4.11
CA ALA A 79 -11.43 -12.24 5.10
C ALA A 79 -10.21 -13.18 5.06
N GLY A 80 -9.03 -12.60 4.83
CA GLY A 80 -7.76 -13.31 4.67
C GLY A 80 -7.55 -14.00 3.31
N LYS A 81 -8.55 -14.00 2.42
CA LYS A 81 -8.47 -14.60 1.07
C LYS A 81 -7.99 -13.54 0.06
N PHE A 82 -6.73 -13.17 0.16
CA PHE A 82 -6.15 -12.16 -0.71
C PHE A 82 -6.19 -12.56 -2.19
N PRO A 83 -6.34 -11.58 -3.11
CA PRO A 83 -6.05 -11.81 -4.52
C PRO A 83 -4.57 -12.16 -4.70
N THR A 84 -4.24 -12.94 -5.73
CA THR A 84 -2.89 -13.48 -5.93
C THR A 84 -1.78 -12.41 -5.87
N TRP A 85 -2.00 -11.24 -6.48
CA TRP A 85 -1.02 -10.16 -6.49
C TRP A 85 -0.71 -9.57 -5.11
N LEU A 86 -1.57 -9.79 -4.11
CA LEU A 86 -1.41 -9.31 -2.74
C LEU A 86 -0.97 -10.44 -1.77
N CYS A 87 -0.90 -11.68 -2.25
CA CYS A 87 -0.46 -12.82 -1.43
C CYS A 87 1.03 -12.72 -1.14
N PRO A 88 1.46 -12.94 0.12
CA PRO A 88 2.88 -13.03 0.49
C PRO A 88 3.61 -14.18 -0.23
N GLU A 89 2.89 -15.23 -0.58
CA GLU A 89 3.34 -16.32 -1.43
C GLU A 89 2.29 -16.52 -2.51
N GLN A 90 2.63 -16.21 -3.77
CA GLN A 90 1.66 -16.24 -4.87
C GLN A 90 1.48 -17.64 -5.43
N VAL A 91 2.57 -18.40 -5.54
CA VAL A 91 2.57 -19.77 -6.07
C VAL A 91 3.51 -20.64 -5.25
N ARG A 92 3.04 -21.84 -4.92
CA ARG A 92 3.89 -22.90 -4.35
C ARG A 92 3.92 -24.09 -5.30
N VAL A 93 5.12 -24.48 -5.72
CA VAL A 93 5.35 -25.64 -6.58
C VAL A 93 5.69 -26.85 -5.70
N LEU A 94 4.88 -27.90 -5.79
CA LEU A 94 5.01 -29.12 -4.99
C LEU A 94 5.40 -30.28 -5.92
N PRO A 95 6.68 -30.69 -6.02
CA PRO A 95 7.04 -31.89 -6.75
C PRO A 95 6.52 -33.14 -6.02
N ILE A 96 5.83 -34.02 -6.74
CA ILE A 96 5.23 -35.23 -6.15
C ILE A 96 6.26 -36.29 -5.76
N SER A 97 7.49 -36.17 -6.22
CA SER A 97 8.65 -36.94 -5.77
C SER A 97 9.94 -36.22 -6.13
N GLU A 98 11.02 -36.57 -5.48
CA GLU A 98 12.37 -36.04 -5.73
C GLU A 98 12.79 -36.13 -7.22
N LYS A 99 12.32 -37.15 -7.93
CA LYS A 99 12.56 -37.34 -9.36
C LYS A 99 12.13 -36.14 -10.21
N TYR A 100 11.17 -35.34 -9.74
CA TYR A 100 10.63 -34.19 -10.46
C TYR A 100 11.16 -32.85 -9.93
N ALA A 101 12.13 -32.84 -9.02
CA ALA A 101 12.66 -31.63 -8.41
C ALA A 101 13.26 -30.65 -9.47
N ASP A 102 13.99 -31.17 -10.45
CA ASP A 102 14.58 -30.37 -11.53
C ASP A 102 13.49 -29.73 -12.42
N TYR A 103 12.41 -30.44 -12.68
CA TYR A 103 11.28 -29.89 -13.43
C TYR A 103 10.55 -28.81 -12.61
N ALA A 104 10.30 -29.07 -11.34
CA ALA A 104 9.70 -28.09 -10.44
C ALA A 104 10.52 -26.79 -10.36
N LYS A 105 11.85 -26.92 -10.33
CA LYS A 105 12.74 -25.76 -10.38
C LYS A 105 12.61 -24.98 -11.69
N LYS A 106 12.55 -25.65 -12.83
CA LYS A 106 12.35 -24.99 -14.13
C LYS A 106 11.04 -24.22 -14.18
N VAL A 107 9.95 -24.79 -13.65
CA VAL A 107 8.65 -24.12 -13.54
C VAL A 107 8.75 -22.89 -12.66
N ALA A 108 9.38 -23.01 -11.49
CA ALA A 108 9.57 -21.89 -10.58
C ALA A 108 10.42 -20.78 -11.20
N ASP A 109 11.51 -21.13 -11.90
CA ASP A 109 12.37 -20.14 -12.57
C ASP A 109 11.63 -19.40 -13.69
N GLU A 110 10.73 -20.07 -14.40
CA GLU A 110 9.89 -19.43 -15.41
C GLU A 110 8.87 -18.47 -14.79
N LEU A 111 8.22 -18.87 -13.70
CA LEU A 111 7.31 -18.00 -12.96
C LEU A 111 8.02 -16.75 -12.42
N LYS A 112 9.23 -16.90 -11.85
CA LYS A 112 10.06 -15.78 -11.37
C LYS A 112 10.44 -14.79 -12.46
N ARG A 113 10.70 -15.27 -13.70
CA ARG A 113 10.97 -14.37 -14.83
C ARG A 113 9.76 -13.54 -15.24
N ASN A 114 8.56 -13.96 -14.84
CA ASN A 114 7.31 -13.24 -15.07
C ASN A 114 6.81 -12.50 -13.82
N ASP A 115 7.73 -12.13 -12.92
CA ASP A 115 7.48 -11.37 -11.70
C ASP A 115 6.46 -12.03 -10.75
N VAL A 116 6.38 -13.37 -10.76
CA VAL A 116 5.55 -14.14 -9.83
C VAL A 116 6.41 -14.59 -8.65
N ASP A 117 5.96 -14.29 -7.42
CA ASP A 117 6.61 -14.81 -6.22
C ASP A 117 6.28 -16.29 -6.03
N VAL A 118 7.32 -17.13 -6.05
CA VAL A 118 7.16 -18.59 -6.06
C VAL A 118 8.12 -19.27 -5.11
N THR A 119 7.59 -20.20 -4.34
CA THR A 119 8.32 -21.12 -3.46
C THR A 119 8.28 -22.53 -4.02
N VAL A 120 9.41 -23.25 -3.99
CA VAL A 120 9.45 -24.69 -4.29
C VAL A 120 9.56 -25.45 -2.96
N ASP A 121 8.61 -26.30 -2.69
CA ASP A 121 8.59 -27.12 -1.48
C ASP A 121 9.03 -28.55 -1.81
N ASN A 122 10.29 -28.84 -1.53
CA ASN A 122 10.91 -30.16 -1.81
C ASN A 122 10.84 -31.13 -0.62
N ARG A 123 9.99 -30.88 0.37
CA ARG A 123 9.83 -31.81 1.50
C ARG A 123 9.27 -33.14 1.01
N ALA A 124 9.75 -34.24 1.58
CA ALA A 124 9.28 -35.59 1.29
C ALA A 124 7.97 -35.89 2.06
N GLU A 125 6.90 -35.12 1.76
CA GLU A 125 5.61 -35.23 2.41
C GLU A 125 4.51 -35.66 1.42
N LYS A 126 3.41 -36.19 1.95
CA LYS A 126 2.23 -36.48 1.11
C LYS A 126 1.60 -35.18 0.64
N ILE A 127 1.08 -35.16 -0.60
CA ILE A 127 0.42 -33.97 -1.17
C ILE A 127 -0.75 -33.46 -0.30
N GLY A 128 -1.39 -34.32 0.47
CA GLY A 128 -2.47 -33.94 1.38
C GLY A 128 -2.01 -33.44 2.77
N TYR A 129 -0.72 -33.32 2.98
CA TYR A 129 -0.15 -32.76 4.22
C TYR A 129 -0.21 -31.25 4.18
#